data_db6c6fcc89b17f91f51e77e5f3d0fa09
#
_entry.id   db6c6fcc89b17f91f51e77e5f3d0fa09
#
_cell.length_a   1.000
_cell.length_b   1.000
_cell.length_c   1.000
_cell.angle_alpha   90.00
_cell.angle_beta   90.00
_cell.angle_gamma   90.00
#
_symmetry.space_group_name_H-M   'P 1'
#
loop_
_entity.id
_entity.type
_entity.pdbx_description
1 polymer ?
#
loop_
_entity_poly.entity_id
_entity_poly.type
_entity_poly.pdbx_seq_one_letter_code
_entity_poly.pdbx_strand_id
1 'polypeptide(L)'
;MISRSAFDLRAVLQTLVESTARFCEADNATIVREKDGDFYAAEAYGYSREFMDYIKTIPIKAERGSASGRALLEGRVVHIADVKTDSEYALIEAQRLGDYRTILCVPMLREGVPIGVLILTRSEVQPFTDKQIELVTTFADQASIAIENVRLFDEIQDKSRQLEEASQHKSQFLANMSHELRTPLNAILGYTELMADGAYGEPAEKMLGILKRLEANGKHCLH
;
A
#
# COMPACT_ATOMS: atom_id res chain seq x y z
N MET A 1 13.00 -3.60 8.14
CA MET A 1 13.71 -2.80 7.09
C MET A 1 12.71 -1.76 6.61
N ILE A 2 12.93 -0.44 6.84
CA ILE A 2 12.05 0.63 6.33
C ILE A 2 12.24 0.62 4.81
N SER A 3 11.16 0.42 4.06
CA SER A 3 11.19 0.42 2.60
C SER A 3 11.76 1.74 2.07
N ARG A 4 12.53 1.71 0.99
CA ARG A 4 13.09 2.89 0.33
C ARG A 4 11.95 3.85 -0.10
N SER A 5 10.82 3.30 -0.50
CA SER A 5 9.59 4.02 -0.85
C SER A 5 8.98 4.78 0.33
N ALA A 6 9.00 4.21 1.54
CA ALA A 6 8.50 4.89 2.75
C ALA A 6 9.39 6.08 3.18
N PHE A 7 10.70 5.99 2.93
CA PHE A 7 11.62 7.09 3.18
C PHE A 7 11.42 8.23 2.18
N ASP A 8 11.24 7.91 0.91
CA ASP A 8 10.96 8.88 -0.15
C ASP A 8 9.61 9.60 0.10
N LEU A 9 8.57 8.87 0.52
CA LEU A 9 7.26 9.46 0.85
C LEU A 9 7.38 10.50 1.98
N ARG A 10 8.10 10.16 3.04
CA ARG A 10 8.30 11.09 4.17
C ARG A 10 8.93 12.40 3.72
N ALA A 11 9.98 12.33 2.90
CA ALA A 11 10.66 13.53 2.38
C ALA A 11 9.73 14.38 1.50
N VAL A 12 8.91 13.74 0.66
CA VAL A 12 7.91 14.42 -0.19
C VAL A 12 6.86 15.11 0.68
N LEU A 13 6.27 14.41 1.64
CA LEU A 13 5.23 14.97 2.51
C LEU A 13 5.79 16.11 3.39
N GLN A 14 7.03 15.99 3.89
CA GLN A 14 7.69 17.05 4.65
C GLN A 14 7.87 18.30 3.77
N THR A 15 8.33 18.14 2.54
CA THR A 15 8.49 19.26 1.60
C THR A 15 7.14 19.92 1.27
N LEU A 16 6.08 19.13 1.11
CA LEU A 16 4.73 19.64 0.87
C LEU A 16 4.22 20.47 2.05
N VAL A 17 4.36 19.95 3.27
CA VAL A 17 3.96 20.65 4.50
C VAL A 17 4.67 21.99 4.64
N GLU A 18 6.01 22.00 4.49
CA GLU A 18 6.83 23.21 4.58
C GLU A 18 6.46 24.23 3.48
N SER A 19 6.31 23.78 2.25
CA SER A 19 5.97 24.66 1.12
C SER A 19 4.59 25.26 1.30
N THR A 20 3.61 24.44 1.70
CA THR A 20 2.23 24.91 1.90
C THR A 20 2.16 25.96 3.02
N ALA A 21 2.85 25.73 4.14
CA ALA A 21 2.92 26.71 5.23
C ALA A 21 3.48 28.05 4.76
N ARG A 22 4.61 27.99 4.04
CA ARG A 22 5.27 29.22 3.54
C ARG A 22 4.43 29.97 2.52
N PHE A 23 3.86 29.28 1.52
CA PHE A 23 3.07 29.94 0.48
C PHE A 23 1.74 30.51 0.99
N CYS A 24 1.19 29.90 2.03
CA CYS A 24 -0.06 30.37 2.64
C CYS A 24 0.15 31.27 3.87
N GLU A 25 1.41 31.62 4.19
CA GLU A 25 1.75 32.43 5.37
C GLU A 25 1.11 31.85 6.64
N ALA A 26 1.15 30.54 6.79
CA ALA A 26 0.69 29.84 7.98
C ALA A 26 1.87 29.67 8.95
N ASP A 27 1.59 29.80 10.25
CA ASP A 27 2.62 29.59 11.28
C ASP A 27 3.01 28.12 11.35
N ASN A 28 2.01 27.24 11.22
CA ASN A 28 2.24 25.81 11.29
C ASN A 28 1.43 25.07 10.22
N ALA A 29 1.93 23.89 9.84
CA ALA A 29 1.21 22.96 9.00
C ALA A 29 1.47 21.50 9.41
N THR A 30 0.51 20.62 9.15
CA THR A 30 0.65 19.19 9.44
C THR A 30 -0.14 18.35 8.43
N ILE A 31 0.41 17.21 8.05
CA ILE A 31 -0.31 16.16 7.34
C ILE A 31 -0.71 15.07 8.33
N VAL A 32 -2.00 14.80 8.34
CA VAL A 32 -2.61 13.67 9.02
C VAL A 32 -2.93 12.60 8.00
N ARG A 33 -2.60 11.35 8.27
CA ARG A 33 -2.90 10.22 7.39
C ARG A 33 -3.35 9.00 8.14
N GLU A 34 -4.05 8.11 7.43
CA GLU A 34 -4.47 6.82 7.96
C GLU A 34 -3.28 5.92 8.27
N LYS A 35 -3.36 5.26 9.40
CA LYS A 35 -2.46 4.19 9.82
C LYS A 35 -3.25 3.19 10.66
N ASP A 36 -3.30 1.93 10.22
CA ASP A 36 -3.97 0.83 10.94
C ASP A 36 -5.47 1.08 11.25
N GLY A 37 -6.16 1.85 10.38
CA GLY A 37 -7.59 2.17 10.51
C GLY A 37 -7.89 3.46 11.29
N ASP A 38 -6.89 4.10 11.87
CA ASP A 38 -6.99 5.39 12.55
C ASP A 38 -6.14 6.46 11.86
N PHE A 39 -6.41 7.74 12.15
CA PHE A 39 -5.69 8.87 11.56
C PHE A 39 -4.74 9.49 12.58
N TYR A 40 -3.47 9.67 12.17
CA TYR A 40 -2.42 10.24 13.02
C TYR A 40 -1.62 11.32 12.29
N ALA A 41 -1.09 12.27 13.07
CA ALA A 41 -0.14 13.26 12.57
C ALA A 41 1.13 12.55 12.06
N ALA A 42 1.45 12.74 10.78
CA ALA A 42 2.60 12.11 10.12
C ALA A 42 3.78 13.06 10.01
N GLU A 43 3.63 14.15 9.27
CA GLU A 43 4.67 15.16 9.07
C GLU A 43 4.14 16.54 9.45
N ALA A 44 5.03 17.41 9.97
CA ALA A 44 4.63 18.73 10.48
C ALA A 44 5.73 19.77 10.28
N TYR A 45 5.32 21.03 10.26
CA TYR A 45 6.16 22.21 10.18
C TYR A 45 5.69 23.26 11.19
N GLY A 46 6.63 23.96 11.84
CA GLY A 46 6.37 25.11 12.70
C GLY A 46 6.02 24.79 14.15
N TYR A 47 5.47 23.64 14.45
CA TYR A 47 5.04 23.26 15.79
C TYR A 47 6.20 22.99 16.76
N SER A 48 5.96 23.27 18.06
CA SER A 48 6.85 22.90 19.13
C SER A 48 6.98 21.39 19.29
N ARG A 49 8.09 20.93 19.88
CA ARG A 49 8.29 19.51 20.20
C ARG A 49 7.19 19.00 21.16
N GLU A 50 6.82 19.80 22.16
CA GLU A 50 5.79 19.44 23.13
C GLU A 50 4.44 19.16 22.45
N PHE A 51 4.01 20.03 21.53
CA PHE A 51 2.80 19.80 20.74
C PHE A 51 2.89 18.52 19.91
N MET A 52 4.00 18.29 19.24
CA MET A 52 4.19 17.10 18.39
C MET A 52 4.21 15.80 19.20
N ASP A 53 4.82 15.82 20.39
CA ASP A 53 4.83 14.64 21.27
C ASP A 53 3.40 14.34 21.78
N TYR A 54 2.58 15.37 22.00
CA TYR A 54 1.17 15.23 22.38
C TYR A 54 0.32 14.70 21.21
N ILE A 55 0.33 15.40 20.06
CA ILE A 55 -0.62 15.10 18.96
C ILE A 55 -0.34 13.78 18.24
N LYS A 56 0.92 13.31 18.21
CA LYS A 56 1.28 12.04 17.59
C LYS A 56 0.69 10.81 18.28
N THR A 57 0.34 10.93 19.55
CA THR A 57 -0.22 9.82 20.35
C THR A 57 -1.74 9.76 20.31
N ILE A 58 -2.39 10.80 19.77
CA ILE A 58 -3.85 10.92 19.78
C ILE A 58 -4.37 10.63 18.36
N PRO A 59 -5.23 9.60 18.20
CA PRO A 59 -5.90 9.37 16.93
C PRO A 59 -6.92 10.49 16.66
N ILE A 60 -6.91 11.00 15.43
CA ILE A 60 -7.90 11.95 14.95
C ILE A 60 -9.07 11.15 14.38
N LYS A 61 -10.23 11.29 15.00
CA LYS A 61 -11.45 10.59 14.57
C LYS A 61 -12.26 11.45 13.62
N ALA A 62 -12.96 10.79 12.70
CA ALA A 62 -13.94 11.44 11.81
C ALA A 62 -15.20 11.83 12.62
N GLU A 63 -15.12 12.94 13.34
CA GLU A 63 -16.17 13.45 14.25
C GLU A 63 -16.20 14.98 14.25
N ARG A 64 -17.25 15.58 14.84
CA ARG A 64 -17.44 17.03 14.79
C ARG A 64 -16.58 17.82 15.78
N GLY A 65 -15.99 17.17 16.77
CA GLY A 65 -15.24 17.82 17.86
C GLY A 65 -13.92 18.50 17.45
N SER A 66 -13.50 18.35 16.20
CA SER A 66 -12.30 19.02 15.66
C SER A 66 -12.47 19.40 14.20
N ALA A 67 -11.71 20.40 13.73
CA ALA A 67 -11.72 20.81 12.32
C ALA A 67 -11.23 19.68 11.38
N SER A 68 -10.18 18.97 11.79
CA SER A 68 -9.66 17.81 11.06
C SER A 68 -10.66 16.64 11.04
N GLY A 69 -11.32 16.37 12.17
CA GLY A 69 -12.36 15.35 12.24
C GLY A 69 -13.55 15.67 11.35
N ARG A 70 -13.99 16.94 11.29
CA ARG A 70 -15.04 17.39 10.35
C ARG A 70 -14.61 17.22 8.91
N ALA A 71 -13.37 17.58 8.56
CA ALA A 71 -12.86 17.41 7.20
C ALA A 71 -12.82 15.92 6.78
N LEU A 72 -12.46 15.01 7.70
CA LEU A 72 -12.52 13.57 7.48
C LEU A 72 -13.96 13.06 7.33
N LEU A 73 -14.88 13.54 8.20
CA LEU A 73 -16.27 13.10 8.21
C LEU A 73 -17.03 13.54 6.96
N GLU A 74 -16.80 14.78 6.53
CA GLU A 74 -17.59 15.44 5.48
C GLU A 74 -16.93 15.37 4.10
N GLY A 75 -15.64 14.99 4.04
CA GLY A 75 -14.87 14.94 2.78
C GLY A 75 -14.72 16.30 2.08
N ARG A 76 -14.79 17.39 2.85
CA ARG A 76 -14.73 18.76 2.34
C ARG A 76 -13.83 19.65 3.19
N VAL A 77 -13.43 20.78 2.61
CA VAL A 77 -12.65 21.80 3.31
C VAL A 77 -13.41 22.34 4.52
N VAL A 78 -12.71 22.38 5.66
CA VAL A 78 -13.19 23.01 6.91
C VAL A 78 -12.26 24.16 7.24
N HIS A 79 -12.81 25.36 7.32
CA HIS A 79 -12.09 26.57 7.67
C HIS A 79 -12.77 27.25 8.85
N ILE A 80 -12.06 27.37 9.99
CA ILE A 80 -12.54 28.02 11.19
C ILE A 80 -11.68 29.27 11.42
N ALA A 81 -12.32 30.44 11.34
CA ALA A 81 -11.64 31.72 11.49
C ALA A 81 -11.06 31.90 12.89
N ASP A 82 -11.79 31.49 13.93
CA ASP A 82 -11.33 31.48 15.31
C ASP A 82 -11.90 30.27 16.06
N VAL A 83 -11.02 29.30 16.38
CA VAL A 83 -11.41 28.07 17.10
C VAL A 83 -11.99 28.33 18.50
N LYS A 84 -11.65 29.47 19.12
CA LYS A 84 -12.18 29.83 20.45
C LYS A 84 -13.65 30.26 20.41
N THR A 85 -14.18 30.61 19.25
CA THR A 85 -15.58 30.98 19.03
C THR A 85 -16.44 29.85 18.48
N ASP A 86 -15.82 28.77 18.07
CA ASP A 86 -16.51 27.59 17.51
C ASP A 86 -17.04 26.70 18.64
N SER A 87 -18.35 26.61 18.76
CA SER A 87 -19.04 25.90 19.85
C SER A 87 -18.91 24.38 19.82
N GLU A 88 -18.54 23.83 18.66
CA GLU A 88 -18.33 22.38 18.49
C GLU A 88 -16.86 21.98 18.69
N TYR A 89 -15.94 22.95 18.80
CA TYR A 89 -14.51 22.65 18.90
C TYR A 89 -14.14 22.16 20.30
N ALA A 90 -13.70 20.90 20.41
CA ALA A 90 -13.44 20.21 21.67
C ALA A 90 -11.95 19.97 21.97
N LEU A 91 -11.02 20.17 21.00
CA LEU A 91 -9.59 19.92 21.20
C LEU A 91 -8.87 21.08 21.90
N ILE A 92 -9.33 21.43 23.10
CA ILE A 92 -8.85 22.58 23.87
C ILE A 92 -7.35 22.46 24.19
N GLU A 93 -6.89 21.27 24.61
CA GLU A 93 -5.48 21.07 24.97
C GLU A 93 -4.56 21.13 23.74
N ALA A 94 -4.97 20.56 22.61
CA ALA A 94 -4.23 20.70 21.35
C ALA A 94 -4.14 22.17 20.92
N GLN A 95 -5.24 22.93 21.07
CA GLN A 95 -5.27 24.35 20.77
C GLN A 95 -4.34 25.16 21.71
N ARG A 96 -4.31 24.82 22.99
CA ARG A 96 -3.44 25.46 23.98
C ARG A 96 -1.95 25.22 23.70
N LEU A 97 -1.59 23.96 23.42
CA LEU A 97 -0.18 23.57 23.14
C LEU A 97 0.28 24.04 21.77
N GLY A 98 -0.60 24.06 20.79
CA GLY A 98 -0.30 24.51 19.42
C GLY A 98 -0.43 26.02 19.21
N ASP A 99 -0.96 26.75 20.21
CA ASP A 99 -1.16 28.21 20.22
C ASP A 99 -1.79 28.76 18.92
N TYR A 100 -2.86 28.13 18.45
CA TYR A 100 -3.52 28.55 17.22
C TYR A 100 -4.94 29.10 17.46
N ARG A 101 -5.33 30.05 16.60
CA ARG A 101 -6.65 30.67 16.56
C ARG A 101 -7.39 30.33 15.27
N THR A 102 -6.75 30.49 14.12
CA THR A 102 -7.31 30.14 12.82
C THR A 102 -6.81 28.78 12.39
N ILE A 103 -7.71 27.95 11.85
CA ILE A 103 -7.38 26.62 11.32
C ILE A 103 -8.07 26.36 9.99
N LEU A 104 -7.30 25.84 9.03
CA LEU A 104 -7.76 25.33 7.74
C LEU A 104 -7.43 23.85 7.65
N CYS A 105 -8.44 23.05 7.37
CA CYS A 105 -8.31 21.60 7.15
C CYS A 105 -8.81 21.24 5.75
N VAL A 106 -7.93 20.69 4.92
CA VAL A 106 -8.25 20.27 3.55
C VAL A 106 -8.10 18.76 3.49
N PRO A 107 -9.17 18.00 3.19
CA PRO A 107 -9.09 16.56 3.10
C PRO A 107 -8.26 16.12 1.89
N MET A 108 -7.43 15.12 2.08
CA MET A 108 -6.76 14.38 1.02
C MET A 108 -7.67 13.24 0.59
N LEU A 109 -8.15 13.28 -0.65
CA LEU A 109 -9.16 12.35 -1.13
C LEU A 109 -8.57 11.31 -2.09
N ARG A 110 -9.06 10.08 -1.99
CA ARG A 110 -8.88 9.01 -2.96
C ARG A 110 -10.26 8.50 -3.37
N GLU A 111 -10.62 8.68 -4.65
CA GLU A 111 -11.93 8.28 -5.17
C GLU A 111 -13.10 8.83 -4.33
N GLY A 112 -12.94 10.05 -3.81
CA GLY A 112 -13.93 10.71 -2.96
C GLY A 112 -13.92 10.30 -1.49
N VAL A 113 -13.04 9.37 -1.09
CA VAL A 113 -12.88 8.93 0.30
C VAL A 113 -11.68 9.61 0.94
N PRO A 114 -11.81 10.26 2.12
CA PRO A 114 -10.68 10.86 2.82
C PRO A 114 -9.66 9.81 3.28
N ILE A 115 -8.41 9.98 2.86
CA ILE A 115 -7.26 9.18 3.29
C ILE A 115 -6.33 9.95 4.24
N GLY A 116 -6.67 11.19 4.51
CA GLY A 116 -5.95 12.08 5.40
C GLY A 116 -6.42 13.52 5.31
N VAL A 117 -5.73 14.41 6.01
CA VAL A 117 -6.03 15.85 6.04
C VAL A 117 -4.73 16.65 6.03
N LEU A 118 -4.65 17.67 5.20
CA LEU A 118 -3.64 18.72 5.28
C LEU A 118 -4.21 19.87 6.13
N ILE A 119 -3.50 20.22 7.19
CA ILE A 119 -3.93 21.19 8.20
C ILE A 119 -2.96 22.35 8.21
N LEU A 120 -3.48 23.57 8.19
CA LEU A 120 -2.73 24.81 8.40
C LEU A 120 -3.31 25.57 9.57
N THR A 121 -2.44 26.18 10.37
CA THR A 121 -2.87 27.00 11.52
C THR A 121 -2.14 28.34 11.58
N ARG A 122 -2.82 29.32 12.17
CA ARG A 122 -2.27 30.62 12.53
C ARG A 122 -2.53 30.92 14.00
N SER A 123 -1.57 31.52 14.67
CA SER A 123 -1.68 31.93 16.08
C SER A 123 -2.62 33.13 16.27
N GLU A 124 -2.81 33.92 15.23
CA GLU A 124 -3.73 35.04 15.22
C GLU A 124 -5.03 34.71 14.47
N VAL A 125 -6.09 35.52 14.72
CA VAL A 125 -7.34 35.42 13.97
C VAL A 125 -7.16 36.08 12.62
N GLN A 126 -6.67 35.31 11.65
CA GLN A 126 -6.43 35.74 10.29
C GLN A 126 -6.92 34.65 9.32
N PRO A 127 -8.16 34.73 8.84
CA PRO A 127 -8.73 33.76 7.92
C PRO A 127 -7.91 33.59 6.65
N PHE A 128 -7.87 32.38 6.11
CA PHE A 128 -7.26 32.09 4.82
C PHE A 128 -8.17 32.59 3.69
N THR A 129 -7.57 33.18 2.66
CA THR A 129 -8.29 33.64 1.48
C THR A 129 -8.69 32.45 0.59
N ASP A 130 -9.68 32.66 -0.29
CA ASP A 130 -10.11 31.62 -1.26
C ASP A 130 -8.94 31.12 -2.12
N LYS A 131 -8.03 32.03 -2.53
CA LYS A 131 -6.82 31.64 -3.30
C LYS A 131 -5.87 30.76 -2.50
N GLN A 132 -5.71 31.02 -1.20
CA GLN A 132 -4.90 30.19 -0.32
C GLN A 132 -5.56 28.82 -0.12
N ILE A 133 -6.89 28.78 0.05
CA ILE A 133 -7.65 27.53 0.17
C ILE A 133 -7.51 26.68 -1.11
N GLU A 134 -7.64 27.28 -2.29
CA GLU A 134 -7.43 26.61 -3.58
C GLU A 134 -6.00 26.06 -3.71
N LEU A 135 -5.00 26.84 -3.31
CA LEU A 135 -3.61 26.40 -3.30
C LEU A 135 -3.37 25.21 -2.35
N VAL A 136 -3.91 25.27 -1.13
CA VAL A 136 -3.81 24.17 -0.17
C VAL A 136 -4.52 22.91 -0.68
N THR A 137 -5.65 23.07 -1.39
CA THR A 137 -6.35 21.96 -2.03
C THR A 137 -5.46 21.28 -3.07
N THR A 138 -4.77 22.06 -3.90
CA THR A 138 -3.80 21.53 -4.87
C THR A 138 -2.67 20.75 -4.18
N PHE A 139 -2.14 21.24 -3.07
CA PHE A 139 -1.12 20.51 -2.29
C PHE A 139 -1.68 19.23 -1.64
N ALA A 140 -2.93 19.26 -1.15
CA ALA A 140 -3.60 18.08 -0.60
C ALA A 140 -3.79 16.98 -1.67
N ASP A 141 -4.15 17.37 -2.90
CA ASP A 141 -4.24 16.45 -4.04
C ASP A 141 -2.88 15.84 -4.38
N GLN A 142 -1.81 16.63 -4.40
CA GLN A 142 -0.45 16.12 -4.63
C GLN A 142 0.00 15.15 -3.52
N ALA A 143 -0.33 15.44 -2.26
CA ALA A 143 -0.05 14.54 -1.14
C ALA A 143 -0.82 13.22 -1.28
N SER A 144 -2.09 13.27 -1.70
CA SER A 144 -2.92 12.07 -1.96
C SER A 144 -2.28 11.19 -3.03
N ILE A 145 -1.84 11.78 -4.14
CA ILE A 145 -1.17 11.07 -5.24
C ILE A 145 0.14 10.43 -4.75
N ALA A 146 0.94 11.16 -3.98
CA ALA A 146 2.20 10.62 -3.46
C ALA A 146 1.99 9.43 -2.51
N ILE A 147 1.01 9.52 -1.62
CA ILE A 147 0.64 8.44 -0.68
C ILE A 147 0.16 7.20 -1.46
N GLU A 148 -0.71 7.40 -2.45
CA GLU A 148 -1.26 6.30 -3.25
C GLU A 148 -0.20 5.63 -4.11
N ASN A 149 0.71 6.39 -4.72
CA ASN A 149 1.81 5.83 -5.51
C ASN A 149 2.71 4.89 -4.68
N VAL A 150 3.02 5.26 -3.43
CA VAL A 150 3.81 4.40 -2.55
C VAL A 150 3.03 3.14 -2.17
N ARG A 151 1.75 3.26 -1.83
CA ARG A 151 0.88 2.11 -1.53
C ARG A 151 0.81 1.11 -2.68
N LEU A 152 0.58 1.63 -3.91
CA LEU A 152 0.51 0.79 -5.13
C LEU A 152 1.86 0.13 -5.43
N PHE A 153 2.96 0.85 -5.23
CA PHE A 153 4.30 0.30 -5.43
C PHE A 153 4.58 -0.87 -4.47
N ASP A 154 4.25 -0.70 -3.18
CA ASP A 154 4.42 -1.76 -2.18
C ASP A 154 3.52 -2.98 -2.50
N GLU A 155 2.27 -2.75 -2.94
CA GLU A 155 1.35 -3.82 -3.38
C GLU A 155 1.89 -4.59 -4.60
N ILE A 156 2.42 -3.87 -5.60
CA ILE A 156 3.04 -4.49 -6.79
C ILE A 156 4.25 -5.35 -6.39
N GLN A 157 5.10 -4.87 -5.51
CA GLN A 157 6.26 -5.63 -5.02
C GLN A 157 5.83 -6.92 -4.31
N ASP A 158 4.84 -6.85 -3.43
CA ASP A 158 4.32 -8.02 -2.73
C ASP A 158 3.70 -9.04 -3.70
N LYS A 159 2.92 -8.59 -4.68
CA LYS A 159 2.35 -9.46 -5.71
C LYS A 159 3.42 -10.11 -6.59
N SER A 160 4.45 -9.35 -6.97
CA SER A 160 5.58 -9.87 -7.75
C SER A 160 6.31 -10.98 -6.99
N ARG A 161 6.57 -10.79 -5.70
CA ARG A 161 7.19 -11.81 -4.84
C ARG A 161 6.33 -13.07 -4.75
N GLN A 162 5.02 -12.94 -4.51
CA GLN A 162 4.09 -14.08 -4.46
C GLN A 162 4.06 -14.87 -5.78
N LEU A 163 4.09 -14.17 -6.92
CA LEU A 163 4.13 -14.80 -8.24
C LEU A 163 5.44 -15.56 -8.47
N GLU A 164 6.57 -15.00 -8.05
CA GLU A 164 7.88 -15.64 -8.18
C GLU A 164 7.95 -16.91 -7.32
N GLU A 165 7.51 -16.86 -6.07
CA GLU A 165 7.42 -18.02 -5.17
C GLU A 165 6.52 -19.12 -5.77
N ALA A 166 5.33 -18.76 -6.26
CA ALA A 166 4.41 -19.70 -6.92
C ALA A 166 5.01 -20.33 -8.19
N SER A 167 5.74 -19.53 -8.99
CA SER A 167 6.44 -20.01 -10.20
C SER A 167 7.55 -21.00 -9.87
N GLN A 168 8.34 -20.72 -8.81
CA GLN A 168 9.40 -21.62 -8.34
C GLN A 168 8.82 -22.95 -7.85
N HIS A 169 7.75 -22.91 -7.03
CA HIS A 169 7.05 -24.11 -6.56
C HIS A 169 6.50 -24.95 -7.71
N LYS A 170 5.89 -24.29 -8.73
CA LYS A 170 5.40 -24.98 -9.92
C LYS A 170 6.54 -25.67 -10.70
N SER A 171 7.65 -24.99 -10.88
CA SER A 171 8.81 -25.53 -11.60
C SER A 171 9.42 -26.71 -10.86
N GLN A 172 9.57 -26.61 -9.54
CA GLN A 172 10.05 -27.71 -8.69
C GLN A 172 9.11 -28.92 -8.70
N PHE A 173 7.79 -28.67 -8.64
CA PHE A 173 6.79 -29.74 -8.74
C PHE A 173 6.89 -30.48 -10.07
N LEU A 174 6.96 -29.73 -11.20
CA LEU A 174 7.09 -30.34 -12.53
C LEU A 174 8.39 -31.13 -12.70
N ALA A 175 9.52 -30.61 -12.17
CA ALA A 175 10.80 -31.31 -12.19
C ALA A 175 10.72 -32.62 -11.41
N ASN A 176 10.17 -32.57 -10.19
CA ASN A 176 10.02 -33.76 -9.35
C ASN A 176 9.07 -34.79 -10.02
N MET A 177 7.92 -34.35 -10.54
CA MET A 177 6.98 -35.23 -11.25
C MET A 177 7.61 -35.89 -12.47
N SER A 178 8.40 -35.14 -13.25
CA SER A 178 9.13 -35.69 -14.41
C SER A 178 10.10 -36.80 -13.99
N HIS A 179 10.84 -36.61 -12.90
CA HIS A 179 11.73 -37.62 -12.36
C HIS A 179 10.99 -38.85 -11.84
N GLU A 180 9.92 -38.64 -11.07
CA GLU A 180 9.12 -39.73 -10.50
C GLU A 180 8.36 -40.55 -11.55
N LEU A 181 7.96 -39.93 -12.66
CA LEU A 181 7.32 -40.61 -13.79
C LEU A 181 8.33 -41.35 -14.68
N ARG A 182 9.54 -40.80 -14.84
CA ARG A 182 10.57 -41.40 -15.69
C ARG A 182 11.03 -42.75 -15.16
N THR A 183 11.19 -42.91 -13.86
CA THR A 183 11.69 -44.14 -13.26
C THR A 183 10.80 -45.36 -13.54
N PRO A 184 9.47 -45.34 -13.20
CA PRO A 184 8.61 -46.46 -13.51
C PRO A 184 8.41 -46.69 -14.99
N LEU A 185 8.41 -45.61 -15.79
CA LEU A 185 8.24 -45.70 -17.24
C LEU A 185 9.45 -46.39 -17.90
N ASN A 186 10.67 -46.05 -17.47
CA ASN A 186 11.88 -46.73 -17.92
C ASN A 186 11.88 -48.24 -17.55
N ALA A 187 11.40 -48.58 -16.38
CA ALA A 187 11.26 -49.99 -15.98
C ALA A 187 10.24 -50.73 -16.88
N ILE A 188 9.08 -50.09 -17.16
CA ILE A 188 8.06 -50.65 -18.08
C ILE A 188 8.65 -50.86 -19.45
N LEU A 189 9.34 -49.85 -19.99
CA LEU A 189 9.98 -49.94 -21.31
C LEU A 189 11.03 -51.05 -21.36
N GLY A 190 11.90 -51.15 -20.33
CA GLY A 190 12.91 -52.21 -20.24
C GLY A 190 12.29 -53.62 -20.25
N TYR A 191 11.22 -53.84 -19.47
CA TYR A 191 10.50 -55.14 -19.50
C TYR A 191 9.83 -55.39 -20.86
N THR A 192 9.30 -54.34 -21.51
CA THR A 192 8.67 -54.40 -22.84
C THR A 192 9.71 -54.84 -23.89
N GLU A 193 10.91 -54.25 -23.87
CA GLU A 193 12.03 -54.61 -24.74
C GLU A 193 12.48 -56.06 -24.50
N LEU A 194 12.71 -56.48 -23.26
CA LEU A 194 13.09 -57.83 -22.92
C LEU A 194 12.04 -58.87 -23.41
N MET A 195 10.75 -58.54 -23.28
CA MET A 195 9.67 -59.43 -23.77
C MET A 195 9.65 -59.47 -25.33
N ALA A 196 9.91 -58.38 -26.01
CA ALA A 196 9.94 -58.29 -27.47
C ALA A 196 11.14 -59.05 -28.04
N ASP A 197 12.30 -59.04 -27.35
CA ASP A 197 13.52 -59.73 -27.70
C ASP A 197 13.53 -61.24 -27.35
N GLY A 198 12.41 -61.72 -26.79
CA GLY A 198 12.25 -63.18 -26.50
C GLY A 198 12.96 -63.64 -25.25
N ALA A 199 13.43 -62.75 -24.35
CA ALA A 199 14.10 -63.13 -23.08
C ALA A 199 13.23 -64.03 -22.17
N TYR A 200 11.93 -64.01 -22.32
CA TYR A 200 10.94 -64.81 -21.60
C TYR A 200 10.23 -65.85 -22.49
N GLY A 201 10.79 -66.13 -23.67
CA GLY A 201 10.22 -67.02 -24.72
C GLY A 201 9.74 -66.21 -25.94
N GLU A 202 9.69 -66.85 -27.11
CA GLU A 202 9.29 -66.20 -28.36
C GLU A 202 7.85 -65.68 -28.27
N PRO A 203 7.61 -64.36 -28.40
CA PRO A 203 6.27 -63.79 -28.31
C PRO A 203 5.48 -64.11 -29.59
N ALA A 204 4.19 -64.43 -29.46
CA ALA A 204 3.30 -64.54 -30.59
C ALA A 204 3.24 -63.24 -31.39
N GLU A 205 3.06 -63.33 -32.73
CA GLU A 205 3.09 -62.20 -33.66
C GLU A 205 2.17 -61.01 -33.23
N LYS A 206 0.97 -61.33 -32.73
CA LYS A 206 0.04 -60.34 -32.17
C LYS A 206 0.58 -59.65 -30.91
N MET A 207 1.32 -60.39 -30.06
CA MET A 207 1.93 -59.86 -28.84
C MET A 207 3.06 -58.89 -29.19
N LEU A 208 3.91 -59.27 -30.15
CA LEU A 208 5.00 -58.42 -30.61
C LEU A 208 4.50 -57.05 -31.14
N GLY A 209 3.35 -57.00 -31.82
CA GLY A 209 2.74 -55.77 -32.29
C GLY A 209 2.26 -54.85 -31.14
N ILE A 210 1.79 -55.45 -30.02
CA ILE A 210 1.38 -54.68 -28.82
C ILE A 210 2.61 -54.14 -28.12
N LEU A 211 3.66 -54.93 -27.90
CA LEU A 211 4.89 -54.53 -27.24
C LEU A 211 5.57 -53.36 -27.98
N LYS A 212 5.66 -53.40 -29.31
CA LYS A 212 6.20 -52.29 -30.12
C LYS A 212 5.38 -50.98 -29.96
N ARG A 213 4.06 -51.08 -29.84
CA ARG A 213 3.23 -49.90 -29.59
C ARG A 213 3.40 -49.32 -28.17
N LEU A 214 3.55 -50.17 -27.16
CA LEU A 214 3.85 -49.77 -25.79
C LEU A 214 5.20 -49.06 -25.70
N GLU A 215 6.23 -49.60 -26.36
CA GLU A 215 7.55 -48.99 -26.45
C GLU A 215 7.51 -47.60 -27.11
N ALA A 216 6.87 -47.52 -28.28
CA ALA A 216 6.73 -46.24 -29.00
C ALA A 216 6.02 -45.17 -28.17
N ASN A 217 4.91 -45.51 -27.53
CA ASN A 217 4.17 -44.58 -26.65
C ASN A 217 4.97 -44.19 -25.39
N GLY A 218 5.65 -45.15 -24.78
CA GLY A 218 6.48 -44.89 -23.61
C GLY A 218 7.66 -43.98 -23.92
N LYS A 219 8.36 -44.19 -25.04
CA LYS A 219 9.43 -43.31 -25.50
C LYS A 219 8.92 -41.89 -25.80
N HIS A 220 7.70 -41.74 -26.34
CA HIS A 220 7.07 -40.43 -26.58
C HIS A 220 6.76 -39.67 -25.25
N CYS A 221 6.41 -40.35 -24.18
CA CYS A 221 6.16 -39.74 -22.89
C CYS A 221 7.43 -39.28 -22.12
N LEU A 222 8.61 -39.74 -22.55
CA LEU A 222 9.91 -39.40 -21.94
C LEU A 222 10.57 -38.16 -22.56
N HIS A 223 10.12 -37.74 -23.70
CA HIS A 223 10.56 -36.51 -24.41
C HIS A 223 9.60 -35.38 -24.20
#